data_f17dc3d20928a03afbbadc160905e6a2
#
_entry.id   f17dc3d20928a03afbbadc160905e6a2
#
_cell.length_a   1.000
_cell.length_b   1.000
_cell.length_c   1.000
_cell.angle_alpha   90.00
_cell.angle_beta   90.00
_cell.angle_gamma   90.00
#
_symmetry.space_group_name_H-M   'P 1'
#
loop_
_entity.id
_entity.type
_entity.pdbx_description
1 polymer ?
#
loop_
_entity_poly.entity_id
_entity_poly.type
_entity_poly.pdbx_seq_one_letter_code
_entity_poly.pdbx_strand_id
1 'polypeptide(L)'
;MITGKNFIGNVLSSIGDVTFKTFNPLANIENEIVYSEASEIEIQQAVELAANAFSVFKTVSGAKKSEFLNEIANEIEGLGDELIKVYCSETGLPEGRARGERGRTVFQLRSFANLVKEGSWVEATIDTADLDRKPIPKVDIRKMLVPIGPVVVFGASNFPLAYSTAGGDTAAAFAAGCPVIIKSHPMHAGTGELVASAIIKAALTTGMPNGVFSNLNSSGIEVGVSLVKHSQVKAVGFTGSIRGGRALYNLAAQRPEPIPVFAEMGSVNPVVILPSAIKNNENNWAKTYAGSITLGAGQFCTNPGLILGIKGGDLTNFIQILSDEIIKIEPTCMLHPAIIGAYENNKTKMQEQDGLKTTASLNKDVADNYGKQTITTVEGTTFLNNTALHQEVFGPFSMVVQCENMQQLSAIISKLEGQLTGTILADNNELENYPSLVSALQNRVGRIIFNGVPTGVEVCPAMVHGGPYPASTDSRFTAVGINSIKRWVRPFSFQSWPNDLLPNELKSENPLKISRLIDGKQTINKI
;
A
#
# COMPACT_ATOMS: atom_id res chain seq x y z
N MET A 1 -19.67 -0.90 19.65
CA MET A 1 -18.99 -0.39 20.87
C MET A 1 -17.58 -0.92 20.90
N ILE A 2 -16.58 -0.06 21.06
CA ILE A 2 -15.16 -0.43 21.14
C ILE A 2 -14.87 -0.99 22.52
N THR A 3 -14.14 -2.10 22.59
CA THR A 3 -13.84 -2.83 23.83
C THR A 3 -12.37 -2.71 24.27
N GLY A 4 -11.49 -2.33 23.35
CA GLY A 4 -10.03 -2.32 23.53
C GLY A 4 -9.39 -3.71 23.52
N LYS A 5 -10.12 -4.75 23.15
CA LYS A 5 -9.67 -6.16 23.19
C LYS A 5 -9.16 -6.64 21.84
N ASN A 6 -8.42 -7.73 21.86
CA ASN A 6 -8.01 -8.46 20.66
C ASN A 6 -9.16 -9.31 20.12
N PHE A 7 -9.28 -9.45 18.79
CA PHE A 7 -10.07 -10.49 18.17
C PHE A 7 -9.21 -11.69 17.84
N ILE A 8 -9.48 -12.84 18.46
CA ILE A 8 -8.85 -14.12 18.15
C ILE A 8 -9.91 -15.01 17.52
N GLY A 9 -9.98 -14.99 16.18
CA GLY A 9 -11.18 -15.49 15.50
C GLY A 9 -12.43 -14.78 16.04
N ASN A 10 -13.44 -15.54 16.39
CA ASN A 10 -14.74 -15.04 16.86
C ASN A 10 -14.76 -14.65 18.35
N VAL A 11 -13.64 -14.67 19.04
CA VAL A 11 -13.57 -14.45 20.49
C VAL A 11 -12.78 -13.17 20.81
N LEU A 12 -13.30 -12.38 21.74
CA LEU A 12 -12.58 -11.22 22.30
C LEU A 12 -11.68 -11.70 23.44
N SER A 13 -10.41 -11.22 23.45
CA SER A 13 -9.41 -11.56 24.44
C SER A 13 -8.63 -10.32 24.89
N SER A 14 -8.18 -10.31 26.14
CA SER A 14 -7.37 -9.24 26.75
C SER A 14 -6.58 -9.78 27.94
N ILE A 15 -5.76 -10.79 27.69
CA ILE A 15 -4.97 -11.46 28.73
C ILE A 15 -3.55 -10.89 28.85
N GLY A 16 -3.15 -10.00 27.96
CA GLY A 16 -1.85 -9.30 28.03
C GLY A 16 -1.85 -8.21 29.11
N ASP A 17 -0.71 -8.02 29.75
CA ASP A 17 -0.53 -7.01 30.83
C ASP A 17 -0.21 -5.60 30.29
N VAL A 18 0.27 -5.50 29.03
CA VAL A 18 0.62 -4.22 28.41
C VAL A 18 -0.63 -3.58 27.82
N THR A 19 -0.82 -2.31 28.11
CA THR A 19 -1.94 -1.54 27.58
C THR A 19 -1.46 -0.22 26.99
N PHE A 20 -2.27 0.35 26.07
CA PHE A 20 -2.01 1.66 25.48
C PHE A 20 -3.33 2.38 25.17
N LYS A 21 -3.22 3.65 24.83
CA LYS A 21 -4.33 4.47 24.34
C LYS A 21 -4.00 5.04 22.97
N THR A 22 -5.02 5.34 22.20
CA THR A 22 -4.88 6.16 20.98
C THR A 22 -4.83 7.64 21.37
N PHE A 23 -4.43 8.49 20.43
CA PHE A 23 -4.26 9.92 20.67
C PHE A 23 -5.15 10.73 19.74
N ASN A 24 -5.77 11.79 20.25
CA ASN A 24 -6.50 12.77 19.45
C ASN A 24 -5.57 13.95 19.12
N PRO A 25 -5.00 14.03 17.92
CA PRO A 25 -4.01 15.06 17.60
C PRO A 25 -4.62 16.47 17.45
N LEU A 26 -5.92 16.58 17.15
CA LEU A 26 -6.61 17.88 17.12
C LEU A 26 -6.81 18.48 18.51
N ALA A 27 -7.19 17.65 19.46
CA ALA A 27 -7.38 18.07 20.86
C ALA A 27 -6.08 18.03 21.67
N ASN A 28 -5.03 17.42 21.11
CA ASN A 28 -3.72 17.17 21.74
C ASN A 28 -3.84 16.42 23.09
N ILE A 29 -4.68 15.38 23.14
CA ILE A 29 -4.92 14.54 24.31
C ILE A 29 -5.01 13.06 23.95
N GLU A 30 -4.77 12.18 24.92
CA GLU A 30 -5.09 10.76 24.79
C GLU A 30 -6.61 10.56 24.73
N ASN A 31 -7.05 9.60 23.90
CA ASN A 31 -8.43 9.11 23.92
C ASN A 31 -8.68 8.26 25.18
N GLU A 32 -9.94 8.10 25.56
CA GLU A 32 -10.30 7.45 26.84
C GLU A 32 -10.10 5.93 26.83
N ILE A 33 -10.32 5.28 25.67
CA ILE A 33 -10.32 3.83 25.56
C ILE A 33 -8.91 3.27 25.73
N VAL A 34 -8.82 2.23 26.56
CA VAL A 34 -7.59 1.48 26.82
C VAL A 34 -7.59 0.21 26.02
N TYR A 35 -6.55 -0.03 25.22
CA TYR A 35 -6.35 -1.20 24.40
C TYR A 35 -5.36 -2.16 25.05
N SER A 36 -5.72 -3.45 25.09
CA SER A 36 -4.82 -4.51 25.55
C SER A 36 -3.91 -4.96 24.42
N GLU A 37 -2.59 -4.89 24.62
CA GLU A 37 -1.63 -5.46 23.67
C GLU A 37 -1.72 -6.99 23.68
N ALA A 38 -1.59 -7.63 22.51
CA ALA A 38 -1.68 -9.07 22.41
C ALA A 38 -0.49 -9.75 23.09
N SER A 39 -0.78 -10.72 23.96
CA SER A 39 0.23 -11.58 24.59
C SER A 39 0.73 -12.67 23.62
N GLU A 40 1.86 -13.31 23.94
CA GLU A 40 2.37 -14.46 23.16
C GLU A 40 1.36 -15.61 23.09
N ILE A 41 0.55 -15.81 24.14
CA ILE A 41 -0.52 -16.83 24.13
C ILE A 41 -1.59 -16.47 23.10
N GLU A 42 -2.01 -15.21 23.05
CA GLU A 42 -3.00 -14.72 22.09
C GLU A 42 -2.48 -14.78 20.66
N ILE A 43 -1.19 -14.46 20.45
CA ILE A 43 -0.52 -14.58 19.15
C ILE A 43 -0.52 -16.04 18.69
N GLN A 44 -0.11 -16.97 19.55
CA GLN A 44 -0.10 -18.41 19.26
C GLN A 44 -1.51 -18.90 18.89
N GLN A 45 -2.52 -18.55 19.67
CA GLN A 45 -3.92 -18.92 19.42
C GLN A 45 -4.44 -18.38 18.09
N ALA A 46 -4.16 -17.10 17.78
CA ALA A 46 -4.59 -16.49 16.52
C ALA A 46 -3.98 -17.18 15.30
N VAL A 47 -2.68 -17.53 15.37
CA VAL A 47 -2.00 -18.19 14.25
C VAL A 47 -2.46 -19.64 14.10
N GLU A 48 -2.65 -20.39 15.19
CA GLU A 48 -3.18 -21.75 15.14
C GLU A 48 -4.60 -21.80 14.57
N LEU A 49 -5.47 -20.88 14.99
CA LEU A 49 -6.81 -20.75 14.42
C LEU A 49 -6.76 -20.44 12.92
N ALA A 50 -5.89 -19.53 12.49
CA ALA A 50 -5.72 -19.21 11.08
C ALA A 50 -5.21 -20.41 10.26
N ALA A 51 -4.26 -21.20 10.81
CA ALA A 51 -3.77 -22.41 10.16
C ALA A 51 -4.86 -23.46 10.01
N ASN A 52 -5.69 -23.65 11.03
CA ASN A 52 -6.84 -24.54 11.00
C ASN A 52 -7.90 -24.05 10.00
N ALA A 53 -8.24 -22.76 10.03
CA ALA A 53 -9.18 -22.14 9.10
C ALA A 53 -8.72 -22.27 7.64
N PHE A 54 -7.42 -22.21 7.36
CA PHE A 54 -6.88 -22.32 6.02
C PHE A 54 -7.24 -23.64 5.35
N SER A 55 -7.26 -24.75 6.10
CA SER A 55 -7.61 -26.07 5.56
C SER A 55 -8.99 -26.10 4.89
N VAL A 56 -9.93 -25.31 5.40
CA VAL A 56 -11.30 -25.15 4.91
C VAL A 56 -11.36 -23.96 3.92
N PHE A 57 -10.86 -22.79 4.30
CA PHE A 57 -11.04 -21.56 3.55
C PHE A 57 -10.41 -21.61 2.14
N LYS A 58 -9.28 -22.29 1.96
CA LYS A 58 -8.65 -22.49 0.65
C LYS A 58 -9.54 -23.20 -0.38
N THR A 59 -10.53 -23.97 0.07
CA THR A 59 -11.45 -24.74 -0.79
C THR A 59 -12.81 -24.06 -0.95
N VAL A 60 -13.06 -22.94 -0.27
CA VAL A 60 -14.29 -22.15 -0.41
C VAL A 60 -14.42 -21.63 -1.84
N SER A 61 -15.59 -21.83 -2.45
CA SER A 61 -15.85 -21.42 -3.83
C SER A 61 -15.71 -19.90 -4.03
N GLY A 62 -15.39 -19.49 -5.26
CA GLY A 62 -15.33 -18.07 -5.62
C GLY A 62 -16.64 -17.33 -5.34
N ALA A 63 -17.79 -17.97 -5.59
CA ALA A 63 -19.11 -17.41 -5.25
C ALA A 63 -19.26 -17.13 -3.76
N LYS A 64 -18.83 -18.05 -2.91
CA LYS A 64 -18.94 -17.91 -1.45
C LYS A 64 -17.92 -16.89 -0.89
N LYS A 65 -16.71 -16.82 -1.45
CA LYS A 65 -15.76 -15.76 -1.13
C LYS A 65 -16.27 -14.38 -1.56
N SER A 66 -16.95 -14.31 -2.72
CA SER A 66 -17.61 -13.07 -3.18
C SER A 66 -18.70 -12.60 -2.22
N GLU A 67 -19.54 -13.52 -1.71
CA GLU A 67 -20.55 -13.23 -0.69
C GLU A 67 -19.89 -12.64 0.58
N PHE A 68 -18.83 -13.29 1.09
CA PHE A 68 -18.10 -12.82 2.26
C PHE A 68 -17.51 -11.42 2.08
N LEU A 69 -16.83 -11.15 0.96
CA LEU A 69 -16.22 -9.83 0.68
C LEU A 69 -17.29 -8.73 0.54
N ASN A 70 -18.44 -9.03 -0.10
CA ASN A 70 -19.55 -8.08 -0.18
C ASN A 70 -20.18 -7.83 1.19
N GLU A 71 -20.31 -8.86 2.03
CA GLU A 71 -20.86 -8.70 3.37
C GLU A 71 -19.92 -7.88 4.27
N ILE A 72 -18.59 -8.05 4.17
CA ILE A 72 -17.65 -7.15 4.85
C ILE A 72 -17.89 -5.69 4.42
N ALA A 73 -18.06 -5.45 3.13
CA ALA A 73 -18.34 -4.12 2.61
C ALA A 73 -19.64 -3.53 3.19
N ASN A 74 -20.71 -4.32 3.24
CA ASN A 74 -22.00 -3.91 3.81
C ASN A 74 -21.90 -3.60 5.31
N GLU A 75 -21.21 -4.45 6.07
CA GLU A 75 -21.02 -4.25 7.51
C GLU A 75 -20.18 -3.01 7.82
N ILE A 76 -19.12 -2.70 7.01
CA ILE A 76 -18.34 -1.47 7.15
C ILE A 76 -19.20 -0.23 6.84
N GLU A 77 -20.06 -0.28 5.82
CA GLU A 77 -21.03 0.80 5.55
C GLU A 77 -22.03 0.94 6.71
N GLY A 78 -22.48 -0.18 7.27
CA GLY A 78 -23.39 -0.25 8.40
C GLY A 78 -22.86 0.34 9.71
N LEU A 79 -21.53 0.48 9.89
CA LEU A 79 -20.93 1.19 11.02
C LEU A 79 -21.28 2.68 11.05
N GLY A 80 -21.73 3.25 9.92
CA GLY A 80 -22.27 4.60 9.82
C GLY A 80 -21.30 5.69 10.30
N ASP A 81 -21.85 6.60 11.10
CA ASP A 81 -21.10 7.76 11.63
C ASP A 81 -20.24 7.41 12.84
N GLU A 82 -20.46 6.28 13.51
CA GLU A 82 -19.61 5.83 14.62
C GLU A 82 -18.17 5.64 14.12
N LEU A 83 -18.00 4.92 13.00
CA LEU A 83 -16.67 4.73 12.38
C LEU A 83 -16.01 6.06 12.02
N ILE A 84 -16.77 6.99 11.45
CA ILE A 84 -16.25 8.29 11.01
C ILE A 84 -15.77 9.12 12.20
N LYS A 85 -16.56 9.16 13.30
CA LYS A 85 -16.20 9.88 14.53
C LYS A 85 -14.92 9.34 15.16
N VAL A 86 -14.81 8.02 15.28
CA VAL A 86 -13.63 7.37 15.85
C VAL A 86 -12.41 7.63 14.97
N TYR A 87 -12.54 7.45 13.65
CA TYR A 87 -11.49 7.75 12.69
C TYR A 87 -10.95 9.19 12.84
N CYS A 88 -11.85 10.18 12.85
CA CYS A 88 -11.45 11.59 12.98
C CYS A 88 -10.81 11.88 14.34
N SER A 89 -11.30 11.27 15.42
CA SER A 89 -10.72 11.42 16.76
C SER A 89 -9.31 10.84 16.86
N GLU A 90 -9.05 9.71 16.22
CA GLU A 90 -7.74 9.03 16.30
C GLU A 90 -6.71 9.59 15.32
N THR A 91 -7.11 10.36 14.33
CA THR A 91 -6.22 10.79 13.23
C THR A 91 -6.12 12.29 13.05
N GLY A 92 -7.08 13.07 13.58
CA GLY A 92 -7.21 14.50 13.25
C GLY A 92 -7.59 14.79 11.80
N LEU A 93 -7.84 13.75 10.98
CA LEU A 93 -8.24 13.91 9.59
C LEU A 93 -9.70 14.34 9.49
N PRO A 94 -10.06 15.16 8.47
CA PRO A 94 -11.43 15.67 8.33
C PRO A 94 -12.42 14.57 7.91
N GLU A 95 -13.69 14.77 8.28
CA GLU A 95 -14.77 13.82 7.98
C GLU A 95 -14.89 13.46 6.50
N GLY A 96 -14.71 14.43 5.60
CA GLY A 96 -14.73 14.19 4.14
C GLY A 96 -13.66 13.17 3.71
N ARG A 97 -12.47 13.21 4.34
CA ARG A 97 -11.40 12.22 4.11
C ARG A 97 -11.82 10.84 4.63
N ALA A 98 -12.36 10.76 5.83
CA ALA A 98 -12.81 9.49 6.42
C ALA A 98 -13.89 8.81 5.56
N ARG A 99 -14.89 9.57 5.10
CA ARG A 99 -15.96 9.08 4.22
C ARG A 99 -15.43 8.65 2.85
N GLY A 100 -14.53 9.41 2.26
CA GLY A 100 -13.87 9.07 0.99
C GLY A 100 -13.06 7.79 1.10
N GLU A 101 -12.29 7.64 2.18
CA GLU A 101 -11.47 6.45 2.42
C GLU A 101 -12.32 5.21 2.71
N ARG A 102 -13.43 5.34 3.46
CA ARG A 102 -14.42 4.27 3.64
C ARG A 102 -14.98 3.82 2.29
N GLY A 103 -15.42 4.76 1.45
CA GLY A 103 -15.94 4.45 0.11
C GLY A 103 -14.92 3.72 -0.75
N ARG A 104 -13.65 4.12 -0.72
CA ARG A 104 -12.55 3.44 -1.40
C ARG A 104 -12.34 2.01 -0.89
N THR A 105 -12.37 1.79 0.43
CA THR A 105 -12.21 0.45 1.04
C THR A 105 -13.34 -0.47 0.62
N VAL A 106 -14.58 0.00 0.69
CA VAL A 106 -15.78 -0.73 0.25
C VAL A 106 -15.71 -1.06 -1.25
N PHE A 107 -15.34 -0.10 -2.08
CA PHE A 107 -15.15 -0.31 -3.53
C PHE A 107 -14.12 -1.39 -3.81
N GLN A 108 -13.01 -1.41 -3.09
CA GLN A 108 -11.95 -2.40 -3.28
C GLN A 108 -12.41 -3.81 -2.86
N LEU A 109 -13.12 -3.95 -1.74
CA LEU A 109 -13.73 -5.22 -1.32
C LEU A 109 -14.69 -5.77 -2.40
N ARG A 110 -15.58 -4.92 -2.92
CA ARG A 110 -16.53 -5.29 -4.00
C ARG A 110 -15.82 -5.63 -5.31
N SER A 111 -14.70 -4.96 -5.61
CA SER A 111 -13.87 -5.28 -6.78
C SER A 111 -13.27 -6.69 -6.68
N PHE A 112 -12.75 -7.07 -5.52
CA PHE A 112 -12.28 -8.44 -5.28
C PHE A 112 -13.40 -9.45 -5.24
N ALA A 113 -14.58 -9.10 -4.71
CA ALA A 113 -15.76 -9.96 -4.76
C ALA A 113 -16.16 -10.32 -6.19
N ASN A 114 -16.14 -9.35 -7.10
CA ASN A 114 -16.39 -9.55 -8.52
C ASN A 114 -15.30 -10.42 -9.17
N LEU A 115 -14.04 -10.17 -8.86
CA LEU A 115 -12.91 -10.94 -9.38
C LEU A 115 -13.00 -12.42 -9.03
N VAL A 116 -13.26 -12.75 -7.77
CA VAL A 116 -13.32 -14.16 -7.34
C VAL A 116 -14.59 -14.85 -7.79
N LYS A 117 -15.68 -14.10 -8.02
CA LYS A 117 -16.92 -14.62 -8.59
C LYS A 117 -16.75 -15.00 -10.07
N GLU A 118 -16.02 -14.18 -10.83
CA GLU A 118 -15.69 -14.43 -12.22
C GLU A 118 -14.75 -15.64 -12.34
N GLY A 119 -13.66 -15.70 -11.57
CA GLY A 119 -12.84 -16.88 -11.34
C GLY A 119 -11.62 -17.05 -12.28
N SER A 120 -11.49 -16.32 -13.39
CA SER A 120 -10.36 -16.49 -14.32
C SER A 120 -9.01 -16.03 -13.75
N TRP A 121 -9.02 -15.30 -12.64
CA TRP A 121 -7.82 -14.81 -11.95
C TRP A 121 -6.86 -15.92 -11.50
N VAL A 122 -7.32 -17.17 -11.41
CA VAL A 122 -6.50 -18.33 -11.05
C VAL A 122 -5.50 -18.71 -12.15
N GLU A 123 -5.56 -18.08 -13.31
CA GLU A 123 -4.66 -18.33 -14.45
C GLU A 123 -4.58 -19.81 -14.85
N ALA A 124 -5.74 -20.48 -14.93
CA ALA A 124 -5.83 -21.89 -15.29
C ALA A 124 -5.19 -22.12 -16.66
N THR A 125 -4.17 -22.97 -16.69
CA THR A 125 -3.42 -23.32 -17.90
C THR A 125 -3.42 -24.83 -18.05
N ILE A 126 -3.76 -25.32 -19.24
CA ILE A 126 -3.89 -26.75 -19.54
C ILE A 126 -3.10 -27.06 -20.82
N ASP A 127 -2.13 -27.94 -20.69
CA ASP A 127 -1.41 -28.56 -21.80
C ASP A 127 -1.88 -30.00 -21.92
N THR A 128 -2.66 -30.30 -22.96
CA THR A 128 -3.21 -31.64 -23.18
C THR A 128 -2.14 -32.62 -23.60
N ALA A 129 -2.35 -33.93 -23.30
CA ALA A 129 -1.44 -34.97 -23.72
C ALA A 129 -1.33 -35.06 -25.25
N ASP A 130 -0.14 -35.33 -25.75
CA ASP A 130 0.15 -35.69 -27.14
C ASP A 130 1.08 -36.90 -27.12
N LEU A 131 0.50 -38.09 -27.22
CA LEU A 131 1.22 -39.34 -27.11
C LEU A 131 1.99 -39.66 -28.39
N ASP A 132 1.64 -39.02 -29.53
CA ASP A 132 2.28 -39.23 -30.81
C ASP A 132 3.47 -38.29 -31.05
N ARG A 133 3.66 -37.29 -30.19
CA ARG A 133 4.78 -36.35 -30.29
C ARG A 133 6.13 -37.08 -30.24
N LYS A 134 7.03 -36.70 -31.14
CA LYS A 134 8.41 -37.22 -31.19
C LYS A 134 9.40 -36.14 -30.78
N PRO A 135 10.57 -36.46 -30.20
CA PRO A 135 11.06 -37.81 -29.83
C PRO A 135 10.46 -38.36 -28.55
N ILE A 136 9.80 -37.55 -27.71
CA ILE A 136 9.22 -37.91 -26.43
C ILE A 136 7.74 -37.50 -26.39
N PRO A 137 6.81 -38.41 -26.06
CA PRO A 137 5.40 -38.09 -25.84
C PRO A 137 5.22 -36.95 -24.84
N LYS A 138 4.20 -36.07 -25.06
CA LYS A 138 3.79 -35.02 -24.11
C LYS A 138 2.72 -35.58 -23.18
N VAL A 139 2.89 -35.41 -21.89
CA VAL A 139 1.88 -35.77 -20.87
C VAL A 139 0.91 -34.61 -20.64
N ASP A 140 -0.28 -34.88 -20.09
CA ASP A 140 -1.22 -33.85 -19.63
C ASP A 140 -0.66 -33.13 -18.41
N ILE A 141 -0.59 -31.79 -18.47
CA ILE A 141 -0.17 -30.92 -17.35
C ILE A 141 -1.15 -29.78 -17.20
N ARG A 142 -1.67 -29.59 -16.00
CA ARG A 142 -2.63 -28.54 -15.69
C ARG A 142 -2.15 -27.72 -14.49
N LYS A 143 -2.15 -26.40 -14.62
CA LYS A 143 -1.62 -25.46 -13.63
C LYS A 143 -2.66 -24.41 -13.27
N MET A 144 -2.69 -24.00 -12.00
CA MET A 144 -3.44 -22.83 -11.54
C MET A 144 -2.72 -22.15 -10.37
N LEU A 145 -3.17 -20.95 -10.02
CA LEU A 145 -2.75 -20.28 -8.80
C LEU A 145 -3.54 -20.82 -7.59
N VAL A 146 -2.83 -21.09 -6.49
CA VAL A 146 -3.41 -21.56 -5.23
C VAL A 146 -2.98 -20.66 -4.07
N PRO A 147 -3.78 -20.48 -3.00
CA PRO A 147 -3.43 -19.65 -1.85
C PRO A 147 -2.22 -20.19 -1.10
N ILE A 148 -1.42 -19.28 -0.51
CA ILE A 148 -0.16 -19.65 0.15
C ILE A 148 -0.31 -20.07 1.61
N GLY A 149 -1.37 -19.67 2.31
CA GLY A 149 -1.60 -19.98 3.73
C GLY A 149 -1.99 -18.77 4.57
N PRO A 150 -1.91 -18.87 5.91
CA PRO A 150 -2.16 -17.74 6.79
C PRO A 150 -1.19 -16.59 6.56
N VAL A 151 -1.69 -15.36 6.50
CA VAL A 151 -0.89 -14.16 6.26
C VAL A 151 -1.06 -13.15 7.39
N VAL A 152 -0.01 -12.38 7.63
CA VAL A 152 -0.02 -11.26 8.57
C VAL A 152 -0.04 -9.96 7.78
N VAL A 153 -0.94 -9.04 8.15
CA VAL A 153 -1.03 -7.71 7.55
C VAL A 153 -0.83 -6.65 8.62
N PHE A 154 0.10 -5.74 8.39
CA PHE A 154 0.38 -4.60 9.25
C PHE A 154 -0.42 -3.39 8.76
N GLY A 155 -1.23 -2.81 9.63
CA GLY A 155 -1.96 -1.59 9.32
C GLY A 155 -1.02 -0.40 9.13
N ALA A 156 -1.27 0.43 8.10
CA ALA A 156 -0.56 1.69 7.87
C ALA A 156 -1.12 2.81 8.74
N SER A 157 -0.28 3.77 9.14
CA SER A 157 -0.69 4.89 9.98
C SER A 157 -1.59 5.90 9.26
N ASN A 158 -1.26 6.21 8.00
CA ASN A 158 -1.82 7.33 7.24
C ASN A 158 -3.08 7.00 6.43
N PHE A 159 -3.50 5.75 6.40
CA PHE A 159 -4.72 5.26 5.77
C PHE A 159 -5.42 4.21 6.64
N PRO A 160 -6.11 4.64 7.71
CA PRO A 160 -6.71 3.76 8.70
C PRO A 160 -7.71 2.74 8.18
N LEU A 161 -8.30 2.98 7.01
CA LEU A 161 -9.25 2.08 6.36
C LEU A 161 -8.66 1.40 5.12
N ALA A 162 -8.13 2.19 4.16
CA ALA A 162 -7.74 1.68 2.84
C ALA A 162 -6.48 0.81 2.85
N TYR A 163 -5.58 1.00 3.83
CA TYR A 163 -4.33 0.24 3.98
C TYR A 163 -4.17 -0.32 5.41
N SER A 164 -5.29 -0.62 6.07
CA SER A 164 -5.29 -1.20 7.39
C SER A 164 -6.22 -2.42 7.45
N THR A 165 -7.02 -2.58 8.49
CA THR A 165 -7.75 -3.79 8.89
C THR A 165 -8.55 -4.47 7.77
N ALA A 166 -9.31 -3.74 6.94
CA ALA A 166 -10.00 -4.26 5.75
C ALA A 166 -9.42 -3.69 4.45
N GLY A 167 -8.20 -3.20 4.48
CA GLY A 167 -7.53 -2.59 3.35
C GLY A 167 -7.14 -3.57 2.24
N GLY A 168 -6.37 -3.05 1.26
CA GLY A 168 -6.03 -3.78 0.05
C GLY A 168 -5.41 -5.15 0.27
N ASP A 169 -4.44 -5.26 1.16
CA ASP A 169 -3.78 -6.53 1.44
C ASP A 169 -4.74 -7.56 2.06
N THR A 170 -5.58 -7.13 3.03
CA THR A 170 -6.60 -7.99 3.66
C THR A 170 -7.64 -8.47 2.64
N ALA A 171 -8.19 -7.55 1.84
CA ALA A 171 -9.20 -7.86 0.83
C ALA A 171 -8.64 -8.83 -0.24
N ALA A 172 -7.41 -8.59 -0.71
CA ALA A 172 -6.72 -9.45 -1.67
C ALA A 172 -6.40 -10.84 -1.10
N ALA A 173 -5.96 -10.91 0.17
CA ALA A 173 -5.68 -12.17 0.86
C ALA A 173 -6.94 -13.02 1.03
N PHE A 174 -8.07 -12.42 1.45
CA PHE A 174 -9.36 -13.12 1.52
C PHE A 174 -9.82 -13.60 0.15
N ALA A 175 -9.67 -12.77 -0.88
CA ALA A 175 -9.98 -13.14 -2.26
C ALA A 175 -9.18 -14.36 -2.71
N ALA A 176 -7.90 -14.40 -2.40
CA ALA A 176 -7.02 -15.54 -2.70
C ALA A 176 -7.43 -16.81 -1.92
N GLY A 177 -8.02 -16.69 -0.74
CA GLY A 177 -8.36 -17.80 0.16
C GLY A 177 -7.35 -17.98 1.31
N CYS A 178 -6.68 -16.92 1.69
CA CYS A 178 -5.73 -16.86 2.81
C CYS A 178 -6.42 -16.28 4.05
N PRO A 179 -6.40 -16.94 5.21
CA PRO A 179 -6.76 -16.33 6.49
C PRO A 179 -5.80 -15.19 6.84
N VAL A 180 -6.34 -14.15 7.49
CA VAL A 180 -5.61 -12.92 7.77
C VAL A 180 -5.53 -12.65 9.26
N ILE A 181 -4.34 -12.33 9.74
CA ILE A 181 -4.09 -11.82 11.08
C ILE A 181 -3.61 -10.39 10.93
N ILE A 182 -4.37 -9.43 11.44
CA ILE A 182 -3.98 -8.03 11.47
C ILE A 182 -3.10 -7.76 12.69
N LYS A 183 -1.95 -7.16 12.48
CA LYS A 183 -1.25 -6.40 13.49
C LYS A 183 -1.80 -4.97 13.43
N SER A 184 -2.71 -4.64 14.34
CA SER A 184 -3.40 -3.34 14.38
C SER A 184 -2.40 -2.19 14.56
N HIS A 185 -2.69 -1.04 13.95
CA HIS A 185 -1.85 0.13 14.11
C HIS A 185 -2.24 0.90 15.39
N PRO A 186 -1.28 1.21 16.30
CA PRO A 186 -1.60 1.82 17.60
C PRO A 186 -2.24 3.21 17.49
N MET A 187 -1.98 3.96 16.41
CA MET A 187 -2.52 5.32 16.26
C MET A 187 -4.03 5.34 16.00
N HIS A 188 -4.61 4.24 15.49
CA HIS A 188 -6.04 4.16 15.15
C HIS A 188 -6.63 2.78 15.50
N ALA A 189 -6.32 2.29 16.69
CA ALA A 189 -6.75 0.98 17.16
C ALA A 189 -8.27 0.85 17.27
N GLY A 190 -8.99 1.90 17.64
CA GLY A 190 -10.47 1.91 17.69
C GLY A 190 -11.12 1.84 16.33
N THR A 191 -10.60 2.58 15.35
CA THR A 191 -11.01 2.45 13.95
C THR A 191 -10.78 1.02 13.46
N GLY A 192 -9.61 0.44 13.79
CA GLY A 192 -9.28 -0.94 13.46
C GLY A 192 -10.22 -1.95 14.11
N GLU A 193 -10.57 -1.78 15.40
CA GLU A 193 -11.48 -2.66 16.12
C GLU A 193 -12.91 -2.63 15.57
N LEU A 194 -13.43 -1.46 15.21
CA LEU A 194 -14.74 -1.34 14.56
C LEU A 194 -14.78 -2.10 13.24
N VAL A 195 -13.76 -1.92 12.40
CA VAL A 195 -13.64 -2.65 11.12
C VAL A 195 -13.45 -4.14 11.36
N ALA A 196 -12.67 -4.55 12.37
CA ALA A 196 -12.51 -5.95 12.75
C ALA A 196 -13.86 -6.59 13.16
N SER A 197 -14.68 -5.87 13.93
CA SER A 197 -16.01 -6.33 14.31
C SER A 197 -16.93 -6.55 13.10
N ALA A 198 -16.82 -5.68 12.09
CA ALA A 198 -17.56 -5.82 10.82
C ALA A 198 -17.10 -7.07 10.04
N ILE A 199 -15.79 -7.34 9.98
CA ILE A 199 -15.24 -8.54 9.33
C ILE A 199 -15.73 -9.81 10.05
N ILE A 200 -15.66 -9.85 11.37
CA ILE A 200 -16.12 -11.01 12.17
C ILE A 200 -17.61 -11.24 11.96
N LYS A 201 -18.43 -10.18 11.99
CA LYS A 201 -19.87 -10.30 11.73
C LYS A 201 -20.15 -10.85 10.34
N ALA A 202 -19.47 -10.34 9.31
CA ALA A 202 -19.57 -10.85 7.96
C ALA A 202 -19.14 -12.33 7.85
N ALA A 203 -18.07 -12.74 8.55
CA ALA A 203 -17.60 -14.12 8.57
C ALA A 203 -18.64 -15.06 9.18
N LEU A 204 -19.28 -14.66 10.28
CA LEU A 204 -20.36 -15.41 10.92
C LEU A 204 -21.59 -15.52 10.00
N THR A 205 -22.05 -14.40 9.44
CA THR A 205 -23.23 -14.34 8.56
C THR A 205 -23.06 -15.21 7.31
N THR A 206 -21.84 -15.23 6.74
CA THR A 206 -21.54 -15.98 5.52
C THR A 206 -20.98 -17.39 5.78
N GLY A 207 -20.89 -17.82 7.04
CA GLY A 207 -20.44 -19.16 7.42
C GLY A 207 -18.97 -19.45 7.10
N MET A 208 -18.09 -18.43 7.20
CA MET A 208 -16.65 -18.63 7.09
C MET A 208 -16.09 -19.34 8.33
N PRO A 209 -15.00 -20.12 8.18
CA PRO A 209 -14.42 -20.84 9.31
C PRO A 209 -13.91 -19.88 10.39
N ASN A 210 -14.08 -20.27 11.66
CA ASN A 210 -13.46 -19.53 12.77
C ASN A 210 -11.94 -19.47 12.59
N GLY A 211 -11.34 -18.29 12.77
CA GLY A 211 -9.92 -18.04 12.49
C GLY A 211 -9.60 -17.59 11.06
N VAL A 212 -10.64 -17.41 10.19
CA VAL A 212 -10.41 -16.75 8.89
C VAL A 212 -9.85 -15.36 9.07
N PHE A 213 -10.12 -14.73 10.21
CA PHE A 213 -9.66 -13.41 10.59
C PHE A 213 -9.35 -13.31 12.07
N SER A 214 -8.29 -12.56 12.42
CA SER A 214 -7.96 -12.10 13.77
C SER A 214 -7.40 -10.69 13.72
N ASN A 215 -7.58 -9.90 14.79
CA ASN A 215 -7.05 -8.54 14.91
C ASN A 215 -6.33 -8.40 16.26
N LEU A 216 -5.02 -8.21 16.23
CA LEU A 216 -4.17 -8.14 17.39
C LEU A 216 -3.66 -6.72 17.59
N ASN A 217 -3.92 -6.16 18.76
CA ASN A 217 -3.45 -4.84 19.16
C ASN A 217 -1.96 -4.90 19.56
N SER A 218 -1.23 -3.83 19.25
CA SER A 218 0.18 -3.71 19.59
C SER A 218 0.62 -2.26 19.55
N SER A 219 1.26 -1.82 20.61
CA SER A 219 1.88 -0.48 20.69
C SER A 219 3.36 -0.48 20.30
N GLY A 220 4.04 -1.63 20.49
CA GLY A 220 5.44 -1.84 20.20
C GLY A 220 5.72 -2.63 18.92
N ILE A 221 6.89 -3.26 18.89
CA ILE A 221 7.35 -4.09 17.77
C ILE A 221 7.22 -5.60 18.06
N GLU A 222 7.02 -5.98 19.32
CA GLU A 222 7.13 -7.35 19.83
C GLU A 222 6.10 -8.27 19.17
N VAL A 223 4.83 -7.88 19.17
CA VAL A 223 3.74 -8.63 18.54
C VAL A 223 4.03 -8.85 17.04
N GLY A 224 4.51 -7.81 16.36
CA GLY A 224 4.89 -7.90 14.94
C GLY A 224 6.04 -8.87 14.72
N VAL A 225 7.06 -8.83 15.56
CA VAL A 225 8.22 -9.74 15.50
C VAL A 225 7.79 -11.18 15.74
N SER A 226 6.99 -11.44 16.77
CA SER A 226 6.48 -12.78 17.10
C SER A 226 5.63 -13.35 15.96
N LEU A 227 4.72 -12.55 15.38
CA LEU A 227 3.92 -12.96 14.23
C LEU A 227 4.78 -13.32 13.01
N VAL A 228 5.78 -12.49 12.66
CA VAL A 228 6.63 -12.75 11.49
C VAL A 228 7.51 -13.99 11.71
N LYS A 229 7.97 -14.24 12.92
CA LYS A 229 8.77 -15.42 13.27
C LYS A 229 7.97 -16.72 13.32
N HIS A 230 6.66 -16.65 13.49
CA HIS A 230 5.83 -17.83 13.70
C HIS A 230 5.83 -18.77 12.48
N SER A 231 6.11 -20.06 12.66
CA SER A 231 6.32 -21.04 11.57
C SER A 231 5.13 -21.23 10.64
N GLN A 232 3.91 -21.09 11.16
CA GLN A 232 2.68 -21.28 10.38
C GLN A 232 2.25 -20.03 9.57
N VAL A 233 2.84 -18.87 9.80
CA VAL A 233 2.65 -17.67 8.95
C VAL A 233 3.40 -17.89 7.63
N LYS A 234 2.75 -17.60 6.49
CA LYS A 234 3.25 -17.91 5.15
C LYS A 234 3.58 -16.69 4.29
N ALA A 235 3.12 -15.50 4.68
CA ALA A 235 3.53 -14.23 4.09
C ALA A 235 3.18 -13.06 4.99
N VAL A 236 3.77 -11.90 4.68
CA VAL A 236 3.54 -10.63 5.39
C VAL A 236 3.22 -9.53 4.38
N GLY A 237 2.18 -8.74 4.65
CA GLY A 237 1.88 -7.46 4.02
C GLY A 237 2.24 -6.31 4.97
N PHE A 238 2.93 -5.31 4.46
CA PHE A 238 3.35 -4.14 5.24
C PHE A 238 3.28 -2.88 4.40
N THR A 239 2.79 -1.79 4.99
CA THR A 239 2.89 -0.45 4.42
C THR A 239 3.43 0.48 5.50
N GLY A 240 4.55 1.17 5.22
CA GLY A 240 5.17 2.05 6.19
C GLY A 240 6.60 2.48 5.84
N SER A 241 7.44 2.74 6.84
CA SER A 241 8.79 3.24 6.62
C SER A 241 9.74 2.18 6.02
N ILE A 242 10.76 2.63 5.28
CA ILE A 242 11.85 1.76 4.77
C ILE A 242 12.50 0.97 5.91
N ARG A 243 12.73 1.60 7.06
CA ARG A 243 13.31 0.93 8.23
C ARG A 243 12.45 -0.22 8.72
N GLY A 244 11.13 -0.01 8.83
CA GLY A 244 10.18 -1.03 9.28
C GLY A 244 10.06 -2.18 8.28
N GLY A 245 9.81 -1.88 7.00
CA GLY A 245 9.68 -2.89 5.95
C GLY A 245 10.95 -3.73 5.79
N ARG A 246 12.12 -3.08 5.82
CA ARG A 246 13.40 -3.80 5.73
C ARG A 246 13.67 -4.68 6.95
N ALA A 247 13.31 -4.25 8.17
CA ALA A 247 13.44 -5.05 9.36
C ALA A 247 12.59 -6.33 9.29
N LEU A 248 11.32 -6.21 8.87
CA LEU A 248 10.42 -7.36 8.69
C LEU A 248 10.90 -8.31 7.58
N TYR A 249 11.38 -7.75 6.46
CA TYR A 249 11.96 -8.53 5.38
C TYR A 249 13.17 -9.37 5.85
N ASN A 250 14.10 -8.74 6.55
CA ASN A 250 15.28 -9.43 7.07
C ASN A 250 14.89 -10.52 8.08
N LEU A 251 13.93 -10.23 8.96
CA LEU A 251 13.43 -11.18 9.94
C LEU A 251 12.78 -12.40 9.28
N ALA A 252 11.96 -12.19 8.27
CA ALA A 252 11.30 -13.24 7.50
C ALA A 252 12.31 -14.11 6.71
N ALA A 253 13.35 -13.48 6.15
CA ALA A 253 14.40 -14.16 5.41
C ALA A 253 15.32 -15.04 6.30
N GLN A 254 15.43 -14.71 7.59
CA GLN A 254 16.25 -15.45 8.56
C GLN A 254 15.52 -16.66 9.18
N ARG A 255 14.24 -16.88 8.87
CA ARG A 255 13.49 -18.04 9.36
C ARG A 255 14.06 -19.36 8.80
N PRO A 256 13.90 -20.51 9.50
CA PRO A 256 14.21 -21.82 8.93
C PRO A 256 13.47 -22.11 7.62
N GLU A 257 12.20 -21.65 7.51
CA GLU A 257 11.41 -21.59 6.29
C GLU A 257 11.18 -20.10 5.94
N PRO A 258 11.98 -19.49 5.05
CA PRO A 258 11.79 -18.08 4.65
C PRO A 258 10.43 -17.84 4.00
N ILE A 259 9.85 -16.69 4.27
CA ILE A 259 8.56 -16.29 3.70
C ILE A 259 8.65 -14.94 2.98
N PRO A 260 7.79 -14.68 1.98
CA PRO A 260 7.74 -13.39 1.33
C PRO A 260 7.20 -12.30 2.27
N VAL A 261 7.80 -11.11 2.15
CA VAL A 261 7.32 -9.88 2.76
C VAL A 261 7.04 -8.88 1.64
N PHE A 262 5.78 -8.57 1.44
CA PHE A 262 5.32 -7.56 0.49
C PHE A 262 5.21 -6.22 1.23
N ALA A 263 6.32 -5.49 1.29
CA ALA A 263 6.39 -4.19 1.94
C ALA A 263 6.35 -3.07 0.90
N GLU A 264 5.43 -2.13 1.09
CA GLU A 264 5.38 -0.83 0.44
C GLU A 264 6.01 0.20 1.38
N MET A 265 7.05 0.90 0.92
CA MET A 265 7.88 1.73 1.78
C MET A 265 7.93 3.20 1.30
N GLY A 266 8.88 3.98 1.81
CA GLY A 266 9.01 5.40 1.51
C GLY A 266 9.40 5.71 0.05
N SER A 267 9.05 6.91 -0.41
CA SER A 267 9.33 7.41 -1.76
C SER A 267 9.39 8.94 -1.77
N VAL A 268 10.29 9.51 -2.57
CA VAL A 268 10.33 10.96 -2.82
C VAL A 268 9.53 11.38 -4.07
N ASN A 269 9.05 10.41 -4.85
CA ASN A 269 8.15 10.62 -6.00
C ASN A 269 8.63 11.73 -6.95
N PRO A 270 9.73 11.57 -7.66
CA PRO A 270 10.35 12.63 -8.46
C PRO A 270 9.40 13.17 -9.52
N VAL A 271 9.34 14.49 -9.62
CA VAL A 271 8.60 15.24 -10.62
C VAL A 271 9.60 15.92 -11.53
N VAL A 272 9.64 15.56 -12.79
CA VAL A 272 10.46 16.19 -13.81
C VAL A 272 9.66 17.28 -14.50
N ILE A 273 10.14 18.51 -14.43
CA ILE A 273 9.52 19.65 -15.13
C ILE A 273 10.42 20.03 -16.32
N LEU A 274 9.92 19.80 -17.52
CA LEU A 274 10.58 20.27 -18.74
C LEU A 274 10.22 21.73 -19.02
N PRO A 275 11.10 22.49 -19.70
CA PRO A 275 10.92 23.92 -19.95
C PRO A 275 9.58 24.27 -20.61
N SER A 276 9.08 23.48 -21.56
CA SER A 276 7.79 23.71 -22.23
C SER A 276 6.60 23.72 -21.26
N ALA A 277 6.63 22.87 -20.23
CA ALA A 277 5.53 22.72 -19.28
C ALA A 277 5.29 23.99 -18.44
N ILE A 278 6.38 24.72 -18.12
CA ILE A 278 6.30 25.92 -17.28
C ILE A 278 6.31 27.20 -18.09
N LYS A 279 6.71 27.15 -19.37
CA LYS A 279 6.65 28.31 -20.24
C LYS A 279 5.20 28.78 -20.42
N ASN A 280 4.88 29.96 -19.89
CA ASN A 280 3.53 30.55 -19.85
C ASN A 280 2.47 29.78 -19.03
N ASN A 281 2.86 28.78 -18.22
CA ASN A 281 1.93 27.99 -17.39
C ASN A 281 2.47 27.73 -15.96
N GLU A 282 3.51 28.42 -15.57
CA GLU A 282 4.19 28.26 -14.28
C GLU A 282 3.24 28.51 -13.10
N ASN A 283 2.35 29.50 -13.21
CA ASN A 283 1.36 29.83 -12.17
C ASN A 283 0.42 28.64 -11.87
N ASN A 284 -0.08 27.97 -12.90
CA ASN A 284 -1.02 26.87 -12.74
C ASN A 284 -0.32 25.66 -12.11
N TRP A 285 0.86 25.29 -12.61
CA TRP A 285 1.62 24.18 -12.05
C TRP A 285 2.09 24.46 -10.62
N ALA A 286 2.58 25.66 -10.32
CA ALA A 286 2.99 26.03 -8.98
C ALA A 286 1.84 25.90 -7.96
N LYS A 287 0.64 26.41 -8.27
CA LYS A 287 -0.56 26.25 -7.44
C LYS A 287 -0.97 24.79 -7.27
N THR A 288 -0.98 24.03 -8.37
CA THR A 288 -1.31 22.60 -8.36
C THR A 288 -0.37 21.81 -7.46
N TYR A 289 0.95 22.06 -7.56
CA TYR A 289 1.93 21.39 -6.73
C TYR A 289 1.95 21.88 -5.28
N ALA A 290 1.70 23.16 -5.02
CA ALA A 290 1.50 23.63 -3.64
C ALA A 290 0.35 22.88 -2.96
N GLY A 291 -0.77 22.70 -3.65
CA GLY A 291 -1.90 21.90 -3.15
C GLY A 291 -1.55 20.41 -2.97
N SER A 292 -0.82 19.81 -3.92
CA SER A 292 -0.41 18.40 -3.84
C SER A 292 0.56 18.13 -2.69
N ILE A 293 1.57 18.98 -2.49
CA ILE A 293 2.58 18.87 -1.42
C ILE A 293 1.94 18.99 -0.03
N THR A 294 0.92 19.84 0.11
CA THR A 294 0.26 20.10 1.40
C THR A 294 -0.96 19.22 1.67
N LEU A 295 -1.40 18.44 0.70
CA LEU A 295 -2.59 17.59 0.84
C LEU A 295 -2.43 16.63 2.03
N GLY A 296 -3.37 16.70 3.00
CA GLY A 296 -3.32 15.89 4.23
C GLY A 296 -2.01 16.05 5.02
N ALA A 297 -1.51 17.29 5.11
CA ALA A 297 -0.20 17.63 5.70
C ALA A 297 0.97 16.87 5.05
N GLY A 298 0.89 16.58 3.74
CA GLY A 298 1.93 15.86 3.00
C GLY A 298 2.10 14.38 3.40
N GLN A 299 1.18 13.81 4.17
CA GLN A 299 1.26 12.44 4.72
C GLN A 299 0.76 11.38 3.73
N PHE A 300 1.27 11.43 2.50
CA PHE A 300 1.00 10.46 1.44
C PHE A 300 2.30 9.78 1.01
N CYS A 301 2.26 8.47 0.81
CA CYS A 301 3.38 7.73 0.23
C CYS A 301 3.76 8.22 -1.18
N THR A 302 2.83 8.88 -1.87
CA THR A 302 3.02 9.49 -3.19
C THR A 302 3.16 11.01 -3.13
N ASN A 303 3.51 11.61 -1.98
CA ASN A 303 3.77 13.05 -1.89
C ASN A 303 4.93 13.45 -2.82
N PRO A 304 4.82 14.56 -3.63
CA PRO A 304 5.90 15.01 -4.51
C PRO A 304 7.02 15.69 -3.69
N GLY A 305 7.86 14.89 -3.04
CA GLY A 305 8.97 15.35 -2.21
C GLY A 305 10.19 15.87 -2.99
N LEU A 306 10.26 15.57 -4.29
CA LEU A 306 11.39 15.95 -5.15
C LEU A 306 10.88 16.49 -6.49
N ILE A 307 11.33 17.68 -6.87
CA ILE A 307 11.05 18.32 -8.16
C ILE A 307 12.40 18.57 -8.87
N LEU A 308 12.51 18.16 -10.12
CA LEU A 308 13.72 18.30 -10.94
C LEU A 308 13.40 19.22 -12.13
N GLY A 309 14.15 20.29 -12.33
CA GLY A 309 13.97 21.19 -13.46
C GLY A 309 15.31 21.70 -14.00
N ILE A 310 15.33 22.17 -15.25
CA ILE A 310 16.51 22.78 -15.87
C ILE A 310 16.59 24.24 -15.46
N LYS A 311 17.76 24.69 -15.01
CA LYS A 311 18.03 26.08 -14.66
C LYS A 311 17.63 27.05 -15.77
N GLY A 312 16.99 28.15 -15.41
CA GLY A 312 16.54 29.19 -16.31
C GLY A 312 15.54 30.12 -15.65
N GLY A 313 15.15 31.17 -16.36
CA GLY A 313 14.18 32.16 -15.86
C GLY A 313 12.84 31.54 -15.50
N ASP A 314 12.34 30.64 -16.35
CA ASP A 314 11.04 29.98 -16.14
C ASP A 314 11.03 29.10 -14.87
N LEU A 315 12.11 28.31 -14.61
CA LEU A 315 12.22 27.53 -13.39
C LEU A 315 12.35 28.43 -12.15
N THR A 316 13.12 29.52 -12.24
CA THR A 316 13.25 30.49 -11.14
C THR A 316 11.90 31.11 -10.80
N ASN A 317 11.13 31.50 -11.81
CA ASN A 317 9.80 32.05 -11.64
C ASN A 317 8.83 31.00 -11.05
N PHE A 318 8.86 29.76 -11.54
CA PHE A 318 8.07 28.67 -10.98
C PHE A 318 8.37 28.46 -9.48
N ILE A 319 9.67 28.41 -9.09
CA ILE A 319 10.10 28.27 -7.68
C ILE A 319 9.56 29.42 -6.83
N GLN A 320 9.64 30.66 -7.32
CA GLN A 320 9.12 31.82 -6.60
C GLN A 320 7.61 31.70 -6.39
N ILE A 321 6.86 31.41 -7.45
CA ILE A 321 5.39 31.26 -7.35
C ILE A 321 5.01 30.09 -6.44
N LEU A 322 5.68 28.94 -6.56
CA LEU A 322 5.44 27.78 -5.67
C LEU A 322 5.68 28.15 -4.21
N SER A 323 6.76 28.90 -3.94
CA SER A 323 7.11 29.41 -2.61
C SER A 323 6.04 30.35 -2.05
N ASP A 324 5.52 31.25 -2.90
CA ASP A 324 4.47 32.20 -2.50
C ASP A 324 3.11 31.52 -2.30
N GLU A 325 2.78 30.53 -3.13
CA GLU A 325 1.50 29.82 -3.04
C GLU A 325 1.45 28.86 -1.85
N ILE A 326 2.53 28.13 -1.56
CA ILE A 326 2.52 27.11 -0.51
C ILE A 326 2.34 27.70 0.88
N ILE A 327 2.89 28.89 1.15
CA ILE A 327 2.74 29.57 2.45
C ILE A 327 1.35 30.20 2.67
N LYS A 328 0.55 30.33 1.60
CA LYS A 328 -0.86 30.79 1.69
C LYS A 328 -1.80 29.67 2.12
N ILE A 329 -1.39 28.40 1.97
CA ILE A 329 -2.23 27.27 2.33
C ILE A 329 -2.18 27.10 3.85
N GLU A 330 -3.36 27.04 4.47
CA GLU A 330 -3.43 26.80 5.91
C GLU A 330 -2.88 25.39 6.25
N PRO A 331 -1.98 25.29 7.24
CA PRO A 331 -1.49 23.99 7.67
C PRO A 331 -2.61 23.15 8.27
N THR A 332 -2.49 21.86 8.13
CA THR A 332 -3.44 20.89 8.69
C THR A 332 -2.76 20.00 9.74
N CYS A 333 -3.58 19.43 10.62
CA CYS A 333 -3.11 18.55 11.68
C CYS A 333 -2.45 17.30 11.10
N MET A 334 -1.30 16.91 11.62
CA MET A 334 -0.66 15.63 11.36
C MET A 334 -1.23 14.55 12.29
N LEU A 335 -1.13 13.30 11.86
CA LEU A 335 -1.81 12.16 12.47
C LEU A 335 -1.46 11.88 13.93
N HIS A 336 -0.27 12.25 14.38
CA HIS A 336 0.21 11.90 15.73
C HIS A 336 1.44 12.72 16.13
N PRO A 337 1.64 13.02 17.43
CA PRO A 337 2.85 13.71 17.91
C PRO A 337 4.16 13.07 17.49
N ALA A 338 4.23 11.74 17.42
CA ALA A 338 5.43 11.04 16.94
C ALA A 338 5.72 11.28 15.45
N ILE A 339 4.67 11.47 14.63
CA ILE A 339 4.83 11.71 13.19
C ILE A 339 5.31 13.15 12.96
N ILE A 340 4.72 14.14 13.62
CA ILE A 340 5.21 15.51 13.49
C ILE A 340 6.62 15.67 14.07
N GLY A 341 6.93 15.01 15.18
CA GLY A 341 8.29 14.99 15.73
C GLY A 341 9.30 14.41 14.74
N ALA A 342 8.95 13.33 14.05
CA ALA A 342 9.79 12.75 12.99
C ALA A 342 9.92 13.69 11.79
N TYR A 343 8.82 14.34 11.37
CA TYR A 343 8.83 15.34 10.29
C TYR A 343 9.77 16.49 10.60
N GLU A 344 9.61 17.14 11.76
CA GLU A 344 10.44 18.28 12.16
C GLU A 344 11.92 17.91 12.26
N ASN A 345 12.23 16.76 12.84
CA ASN A 345 13.61 16.26 12.95
C ASN A 345 14.23 15.97 11.55
N ASN A 346 13.50 15.30 10.66
CA ASN A 346 14.00 14.99 9.32
C ASN A 346 14.10 16.24 8.45
N LYS A 347 13.16 17.17 8.57
CA LYS A 347 13.21 18.48 7.91
C LYS A 347 14.45 19.28 8.35
N THR A 348 14.71 19.35 9.66
CA THR A 348 15.88 20.04 10.20
C THR A 348 17.17 19.40 9.67
N LYS A 349 17.32 18.08 9.75
CA LYS A 349 18.47 17.37 9.20
C LYS A 349 18.67 17.61 7.71
N MET A 350 17.58 17.72 6.96
CA MET A 350 17.63 18.03 5.55
C MET A 350 18.12 19.47 5.32
N GLN A 351 17.58 20.42 6.08
CA GLN A 351 17.96 21.84 5.97
C GLN A 351 19.42 22.14 6.39
N GLU A 352 20.00 21.29 7.23
CA GLU A 352 21.42 21.36 7.64
C GLU A 352 22.40 20.86 6.57
N GLN A 353 21.90 20.27 5.45
CA GLN A 353 22.79 19.79 4.38
C GLN A 353 23.41 20.95 3.60
N ASP A 354 24.71 20.85 3.35
CA ASP A 354 25.47 21.85 2.61
C ASP A 354 24.86 22.10 1.22
N GLY A 355 24.73 23.37 0.87
CA GLY A 355 24.21 23.81 -0.42
C GLY A 355 22.69 23.80 -0.56
N LEU A 356 21.96 23.32 0.43
CA LEU A 356 20.50 23.43 0.47
C LEU A 356 20.09 24.83 0.90
N LYS A 357 19.10 25.41 0.21
CA LYS A 357 18.51 26.72 0.54
C LYS A 357 17.02 26.58 0.79
N THR A 358 16.54 27.08 1.93
CA THR A 358 15.10 27.20 2.17
C THR A 358 14.57 28.42 1.43
N THR A 359 13.67 28.21 0.47
CA THR A 359 13.04 29.29 -0.32
C THR A 359 11.70 29.71 0.25
N ALA A 360 10.97 28.78 0.89
CA ALA A 360 9.77 29.08 1.62
C ALA A 360 9.65 28.19 2.86
N SER A 361 9.24 28.77 3.97
CA SER A 361 8.82 28.06 5.17
C SER A 361 7.74 28.87 5.85
N LEU A 362 6.66 28.23 6.27
CA LEU A 362 5.58 28.92 6.97
C LEU A 362 6.10 29.49 8.29
N ASN A 363 6.14 30.83 8.37
CA ASN A 363 6.61 31.56 9.55
C ASN A 363 5.43 32.19 10.31
N LYS A 364 4.57 31.33 10.88
CA LYS A 364 3.52 31.74 11.81
C LYS A 364 3.39 30.70 12.91
N ASP A 365 2.83 31.08 14.05
CA ASP A 365 2.47 30.15 15.09
C ASP A 365 1.33 29.25 14.60
N VAL A 366 1.46 27.98 14.83
CA VAL A 366 0.47 26.96 14.50
C VAL A 366 0.13 26.15 15.78
N ALA A 367 -1.03 25.53 15.81
CA ALA A 367 -1.40 24.64 16.91
C ALA A 367 -0.46 23.43 16.99
N ASP A 368 -0.44 22.78 18.13
CA ASP A 368 0.29 21.51 18.30
C ASP A 368 -0.13 20.52 17.21
N ASN A 369 0.81 19.67 16.81
CA ASN A 369 0.62 18.66 15.77
C ASN A 369 0.35 19.20 14.34
N TYR A 370 0.55 20.49 14.06
CA TYR A 370 0.41 21.07 12.73
C TYR A 370 1.77 21.23 12.05
N GLY A 371 2.00 20.50 10.94
CA GLY A 371 3.26 20.54 10.19
C GLY A 371 3.38 21.83 9.35
N LYS A 372 4.47 22.57 9.52
CA LYS A 372 4.77 23.78 8.72
C LYS A 372 5.34 23.39 7.37
N GLN A 373 4.67 23.77 6.30
CA GLN A 373 5.11 23.49 4.94
C GLN A 373 6.41 24.22 4.61
N THR A 374 7.25 23.53 3.84
CA THR A 374 8.60 24.01 3.51
C THR A 374 9.00 23.62 2.09
N ILE A 375 9.53 24.59 1.33
CA ILE A 375 10.19 24.39 0.04
C ILE A 375 11.66 24.71 0.18
N THR A 376 12.48 23.84 -0.37
CA THR A 376 13.94 24.02 -0.44
C THR A 376 14.42 23.91 -1.88
N THR A 377 15.60 24.47 -2.16
CA THR A 377 16.27 24.37 -3.46
C THR A 377 17.70 23.91 -3.28
N VAL A 378 18.21 23.18 -4.26
CA VAL A 378 19.59 22.72 -4.30
C VAL A 378 20.09 22.63 -5.74
N GLU A 379 21.39 22.82 -5.93
CA GLU A 379 22.05 22.62 -7.21
C GLU A 379 22.15 21.14 -7.57
N GLY A 380 21.94 20.80 -8.87
CA GLY A 380 22.00 19.42 -9.35
C GLY A 380 23.32 18.71 -9.03
N THR A 381 24.45 19.44 -9.07
CA THR A 381 25.75 18.87 -8.71
C THR A 381 25.86 18.52 -7.23
N THR A 382 25.32 19.37 -6.35
CA THR A 382 25.26 19.10 -4.90
C THR A 382 24.37 17.91 -4.61
N PHE A 383 23.19 17.87 -5.22
CA PHE A 383 22.25 16.75 -5.08
C PHE A 383 22.88 15.42 -5.51
N LEU A 384 23.59 15.38 -6.65
CA LEU A 384 24.27 14.19 -7.14
C LEU A 384 25.35 13.64 -6.21
N ASN A 385 26.01 14.52 -5.45
CA ASN A 385 27.14 14.17 -4.61
C ASN A 385 26.77 13.96 -3.14
N ASN A 386 25.55 14.28 -2.73
CA ASN A 386 25.07 14.11 -1.37
C ASN A 386 23.79 13.25 -1.31
N THR A 387 23.96 11.96 -1.02
CA THR A 387 22.85 10.99 -0.94
C THR A 387 21.91 11.24 0.23
N ALA A 388 22.29 12.04 1.24
CA ALA A 388 21.39 12.44 2.31
C ALA A 388 20.21 13.28 1.79
N LEU A 389 20.41 14.01 0.67
CA LEU A 389 19.35 14.79 0.01
C LEU A 389 18.31 13.91 -0.73
N HIS A 390 18.60 12.62 -0.92
CA HIS A 390 17.68 11.68 -1.57
C HIS A 390 16.64 11.08 -0.61
N GLN A 391 16.73 11.39 0.69
CA GLN A 391 15.87 10.79 1.71
C GLN A 391 14.51 11.46 1.78
N GLU A 392 13.48 10.68 2.08
CA GLU A 392 12.12 11.15 2.28
C GLU A 392 12.00 12.02 3.54
N VAL A 393 11.33 13.15 3.42
CA VAL A 393 10.83 13.95 4.54
C VAL A 393 9.31 13.84 4.55
N PHE A 394 8.78 12.91 5.34
CA PHE A 394 7.36 12.57 5.36
C PHE A 394 6.52 13.67 6.02
N GLY A 395 5.92 14.51 5.20
CA GLY A 395 5.17 15.71 5.61
C GLY A 395 5.09 16.75 4.49
N PRO A 396 4.64 17.99 4.77
CA PRO A 396 4.44 19.03 3.76
C PRO A 396 5.80 19.68 3.36
N PHE A 397 6.66 18.88 2.75
CA PHE A 397 8.01 19.25 2.33
C PHE A 397 8.24 18.88 0.86
N SER A 398 8.94 19.75 0.12
CA SER A 398 9.45 19.41 -1.19
C SER A 398 10.77 20.13 -1.47
N MET A 399 11.62 19.47 -2.24
CA MET A 399 12.93 19.98 -2.68
C MET A 399 12.92 20.18 -4.18
N VAL A 400 13.34 21.34 -4.66
CA VAL A 400 13.53 21.62 -6.08
C VAL A 400 15.02 21.56 -6.42
N VAL A 401 15.40 20.62 -7.27
CA VAL A 401 16.75 20.44 -7.77
C VAL A 401 16.90 21.20 -9.09
N GLN A 402 17.84 22.12 -9.13
CA GLN A 402 18.15 22.96 -10.29
C GLN A 402 19.27 22.31 -11.12
N CYS A 403 18.91 21.65 -12.21
CA CYS A 403 19.83 20.94 -13.09
C CYS A 403 20.41 21.89 -14.14
N GLU A 404 21.70 21.76 -14.45
CA GLU A 404 22.37 22.56 -15.48
C GLU A 404 21.84 22.26 -16.89
N ASN A 405 21.47 21.00 -17.15
CA ASN A 405 21.00 20.52 -18.44
C ASN A 405 20.32 19.17 -18.32
N MET A 406 19.76 18.68 -19.42
CA MET A 406 19.08 17.38 -19.50
C MET A 406 19.99 16.19 -19.20
N GLN A 407 21.29 16.29 -19.48
CA GLN A 407 22.25 15.23 -19.18
C GLN A 407 22.40 15.06 -17.66
N GLN A 408 22.54 16.17 -16.92
CA GLN A 408 22.61 16.13 -15.45
C GLN A 408 21.31 15.65 -14.84
N LEU A 409 20.16 16.12 -15.34
CA LEU A 409 18.84 15.68 -14.89
C LEU A 409 18.67 14.15 -15.06
N SER A 410 19.02 13.62 -16.23
CA SER A 410 18.98 12.17 -16.49
C SER A 410 19.95 11.38 -15.61
N ALA A 411 21.13 11.95 -15.30
CA ALA A 411 22.09 11.35 -14.40
C ALA A 411 21.55 11.29 -12.95
N ILE A 412 20.85 12.34 -12.51
CA ILE A 412 20.17 12.36 -11.20
C ILE A 412 19.14 11.25 -11.12
N ILE A 413 18.21 11.16 -12.08
CA ILE A 413 17.19 10.10 -12.11
C ILE A 413 17.84 8.72 -12.07
N SER A 414 18.90 8.50 -12.85
CA SER A 414 19.57 7.20 -12.90
C SER A 414 20.24 6.81 -11.58
N LYS A 415 20.57 7.78 -10.73
CA LYS A 415 21.17 7.55 -9.40
C LYS A 415 20.14 7.45 -8.26
N LEU A 416 18.89 7.87 -8.48
CA LEU A 416 17.84 7.68 -7.47
C LEU A 416 17.66 6.20 -7.16
N GLU A 417 17.35 5.91 -5.91
CA GLU A 417 16.82 4.61 -5.51
C GLU A 417 15.43 4.37 -6.14
N GLY A 418 14.87 3.19 -5.97
CA GLY A 418 13.52 2.88 -6.46
C GLY A 418 12.45 3.75 -5.79
N GLN A 419 11.45 4.19 -6.59
CA GLN A 419 10.39 5.11 -6.19
C GLN A 419 9.02 4.50 -6.55
N LEU A 420 7.95 4.95 -5.89
CA LEU A 420 6.58 4.55 -6.22
C LEU A 420 6.11 5.18 -7.52
N THR A 421 6.32 6.49 -7.66
CA THR A 421 5.88 7.24 -8.85
C THR A 421 6.98 8.15 -9.36
N GLY A 422 6.92 8.43 -10.67
CA GLY A 422 7.62 9.53 -11.30
C GLY A 422 6.63 10.33 -12.14
N THR A 423 6.73 11.64 -12.14
CA THR A 423 5.88 12.50 -12.96
C THR A 423 6.72 13.26 -13.98
N ILE A 424 6.19 13.43 -15.18
CA ILE A 424 6.78 14.30 -16.20
C ILE A 424 5.75 15.38 -16.55
N LEU A 425 6.14 16.63 -16.42
CA LEU A 425 5.43 17.79 -16.93
C LEU A 425 6.13 18.27 -18.19
N ALA A 426 5.45 18.20 -19.34
CA ALA A 426 6.01 18.53 -20.65
C ALA A 426 4.93 18.74 -21.67
N ASP A 427 5.23 19.40 -22.78
CA ASP A 427 4.49 19.27 -24.01
C ASP A 427 4.87 17.97 -24.73
N ASN A 428 3.93 17.38 -25.48
CA ASN A 428 4.17 16.13 -26.19
C ASN A 428 5.39 16.23 -27.10
N ASN A 429 5.50 17.28 -27.89
CA ASN A 429 6.59 17.48 -28.86
C ASN A 429 7.97 17.62 -28.18
N GLU A 430 8.02 18.18 -26.97
CA GLU A 430 9.28 18.26 -26.22
C GLU A 430 9.68 16.89 -25.69
N LEU A 431 8.73 16.13 -25.14
CA LEU A 431 9.03 14.81 -24.58
C LEU A 431 9.54 13.81 -25.62
N GLU A 432 9.06 13.92 -26.87
CA GLU A 432 9.53 13.09 -27.99
C GLU A 432 11.04 13.21 -28.23
N ASN A 433 11.65 14.33 -27.86
CA ASN A 433 13.09 14.54 -27.98
C ASN A 433 13.91 13.86 -26.88
N TYR A 434 13.24 13.33 -25.82
CA TYR A 434 13.91 12.77 -24.64
C TYR A 434 13.45 11.35 -24.29
N PRO A 435 13.48 10.38 -25.23
CA PRO A 435 13.06 9.00 -24.93
C PRO A 435 13.92 8.34 -23.84
N SER A 436 15.17 8.75 -23.71
CA SER A 436 16.08 8.30 -22.66
C SER A 436 15.64 8.71 -21.25
N LEU A 437 14.96 9.85 -21.09
CA LEU A 437 14.36 10.29 -19.84
C LEU A 437 13.26 9.36 -19.37
N VAL A 438 12.35 9.00 -20.27
CA VAL A 438 11.25 8.05 -19.98
C VAL A 438 11.84 6.71 -19.57
N SER A 439 12.84 6.21 -20.33
CA SER A 439 13.52 4.95 -20.01
C SER A 439 14.24 4.99 -18.65
N ALA A 440 14.88 6.11 -18.32
CA ALA A 440 15.53 6.29 -17.02
C ALA A 440 14.52 6.24 -15.87
N LEU A 441 13.38 6.91 -16.00
CA LEU A 441 12.28 6.85 -15.01
C LEU A 441 11.68 5.44 -14.89
N GLN A 442 11.44 4.76 -16.03
CA GLN A 442 10.92 3.40 -16.03
C GLN A 442 11.75 2.43 -15.17
N ASN A 443 13.06 2.63 -15.12
CA ASN A 443 13.95 1.81 -14.31
C ASN A 443 13.93 2.16 -12.81
N ARG A 444 13.27 3.25 -12.43
CA ARG A 444 13.28 3.77 -11.05
C ARG A 444 11.93 3.87 -10.40
N VAL A 445 10.83 3.81 -11.16
CA VAL A 445 9.49 4.01 -10.61
C VAL A 445 8.55 2.87 -10.98
N GLY A 446 7.51 2.66 -10.16
CA GLY A 446 6.44 1.71 -10.48
C GLY A 446 5.40 2.28 -11.44
N ARG A 447 5.22 3.61 -11.48
CA ARG A 447 4.24 4.30 -12.32
C ARG A 447 4.78 5.65 -12.80
N ILE A 448 4.63 5.94 -14.08
CA ILE A 448 4.90 7.25 -14.66
C ILE A 448 3.58 7.98 -14.87
N ILE A 449 3.54 9.26 -14.47
CA ILE A 449 2.40 10.17 -14.63
C ILE A 449 2.81 11.25 -15.62
N PHE A 450 1.93 11.58 -16.55
CA PHE A 450 2.13 12.65 -17.52
C PHE A 450 1.15 13.80 -17.22
N ASN A 451 1.69 15.01 -17.06
CA ASN A 451 0.93 16.25 -16.83
C ASN A 451 -0.14 16.11 -15.74
N GLY A 452 0.29 15.62 -14.56
CA GLY A 452 -0.57 15.43 -13.39
C GLY A 452 0.18 15.55 -12.08
N VAL A 453 -0.46 15.14 -10.99
CA VAL A 453 0.14 15.08 -9.65
C VAL A 453 0.17 13.63 -9.15
N PRO A 454 1.19 13.22 -8.37
CA PRO A 454 1.31 11.85 -7.91
C PRO A 454 0.36 11.51 -6.74
N THR A 455 -0.15 12.51 -6.01
CA THR A 455 -1.08 12.35 -4.89
C THR A 455 -2.45 11.86 -5.37
N GLY A 456 -2.64 10.57 -5.35
CA GLY A 456 -3.87 9.92 -5.79
C GLY A 456 -3.56 8.59 -6.47
N VAL A 457 -4.23 7.54 -5.99
CA VAL A 457 -4.03 6.18 -6.49
C VAL A 457 -5.41 5.61 -6.80
N GLU A 458 -5.73 5.47 -8.08
CA GLU A 458 -6.96 4.87 -8.54
C GLU A 458 -6.99 3.37 -8.23
N VAL A 459 -8.16 2.82 -7.91
CA VAL A 459 -8.35 1.38 -7.73
C VAL A 459 -8.89 0.80 -9.01
N CYS A 460 -8.01 0.29 -9.86
CA CYS A 460 -8.38 -0.31 -11.14
C CYS A 460 -7.41 -1.44 -11.52
N PRO A 461 -7.77 -2.30 -12.50
CA PRO A 461 -6.92 -3.42 -12.91
C PRO A 461 -5.54 -3.02 -13.45
N ALA A 462 -5.43 -1.84 -14.07
CA ALA A 462 -4.16 -1.35 -14.65
C ALA A 462 -3.27 -0.62 -13.64
N MET A 463 -3.74 -0.41 -12.41
CA MET A 463 -2.95 0.32 -11.40
C MET A 463 -1.75 -0.51 -10.95
N VAL A 464 -0.60 0.14 -10.92
CA VAL A 464 0.61 -0.33 -10.24
C VAL A 464 0.92 0.65 -9.11
N HIS A 465 0.80 0.18 -7.87
CA HIS A 465 1.32 0.84 -6.67
C HIS A 465 2.38 -0.08 -6.08
N GLY A 466 3.61 0.31 -6.20
CA GLY A 466 4.83 -0.43 -5.93
C GLY A 466 5.97 0.22 -6.69
N GLY A 467 7.09 -0.45 -6.79
CA GLY A 467 8.24 0.05 -7.55
C GLY A 467 9.52 -0.74 -7.23
N PRO A 468 10.63 -0.41 -7.88
CA PRO A 468 11.92 -1.00 -7.55
C PRO A 468 12.30 -0.72 -6.09
N TYR A 469 13.13 -1.58 -5.50
CA TYR A 469 13.63 -1.38 -4.14
C TYR A 469 14.38 -0.02 -4.03
N PRO A 470 14.16 0.77 -2.96
CA PRO A 470 13.45 0.47 -1.71
C PRO A 470 11.96 0.88 -1.68
N ALA A 471 11.35 1.32 -2.78
CA ALA A 471 9.92 1.64 -2.78
C ALA A 471 9.07 0.42 -2.41
N SER A 472 9.42 -0.77 -2.91
CA SER A 472 8.86 -2.03 -2.43
C SER A 472 9.92 -3.13 -2.31
N THR A 473 9.61 -4.18 -1.58
CA THR A 473 10.49 -5.35 -1.44
C THR A 473 10.47 -6.26 -2.65
N ASP A 474 9.40 -6.21 -3.46
CA ASP A 474 9.27 -7.01 -4.68
C ASP A 474 8.50 -6.25 -5.76
N SER A 475 9.23 -5.72 -6.73
CA SER A 475 8.70 -4.90 -7.84
C SER A 475 7.83 -5.66 -8.84
N ARG A 476 7.72 -6.99 -8.74
CA ARG A 476 6.86 -7.81 -9.60
C ARG A 476 5.38 -7.72 -9.23
N PHE A 477 5.07 -7.15 -8.06
CA PHE A 477 3.72 -7.08 -7.52
C PHE A 477 3.27 -5.64 -7.29
N THR A 478 1.95 -5.46 -7.22
CA THR A 478 1.30 -4.21 -6.86
C THR A 478 0.56 -4.33 -5.52
N ALA A 479 0.47 -3.23 -4.76
CA ALA A 479 -0.34 -3.17 -3.52
C ALA A 479 -1.80 -2.79 -3.80
N VAL A 480 -2.12 -2.25 -4.97
CA VAL A 480 -3.45 -1.69 -5.28
C VAL A 480 -3.99 -2.32 -6.56
N GLY A 481 -5.32 -2.43 -6.61
CA GLY A 481 -6.05 -3.03 -7.72
C GLY A 481 -6.12 -4.56 -7.60
N ILE A 482 -6.94 -5.17 -8.47
CA ILE A 482 -7.25 -6.61 -8.39
C ILE A 482 -6.02 -7.52 -8.58
N ASN A 483 -4.97 -7.02 -9.23
CA ASN A 483 -3.73 -7.77 -9.44
C ASN A 483 -2.90 -7.95 -8.15
N SER A 484 -3.22 -7.23 -7.06
CA SER A 484 -2.57 -7.44 -5.75
C SER A 484 -2.87 -8.82 -5.14
N ILE A 485 -3.90 -9.52 -5.63
CA ILE A 485 -4.19 -10.91 -5.26
C ILE A 485 -2.98 -11.84 -5.51
N LYS A 486 -2.14 -11.51 -6.49
CA LYS A 486 -0.97 -12.31 -6.87
C LYS A 486 0.11 -12.38 -5.77
N ARG A 487 0.08 -11.47 -4.79
CA ARG A 487 0.94 -11.54 -3.60
C ARG A 487 0.66 -12.75 -2.71
N TRP A 488 -0.58 -13.25 -2.74
CA TRP A 488 -1.11 -14.20 -1.77
C TRP A 488 -1.30 -15.61 -2.34
N VAL A 489 -0.74 -15.85 -3.54
CA VAL A 489 -0.87 -17.11 -4.26
C VAL A 489 0.46 -17.61 -4.80
N ARG A 490 0.50 -18.89 -5.11
CA ARG A 490 1.63 -19.51 -5.83
C ARG A 490 1.10 -20.42 -6.94
N PRO A 491 1.87 -20.66 -8.01
CA PRO A 491 1.51 -21.66 -9.00
C PRO A 491 1.58 -23.07 -8.43
N PHE A 492 0.67 -23.94 -8.91
CA PHE A 492 0.66 -25.36 -8.60
C PHE A 492 0.21 -26.16 -9.83
N SER A 493 0.88 -27.26 -10.13
CA SER A 493 0.60 -28.10 -11.30
C SER A 493 0.19 -29.52 -10.91
N PHE A 494 -0.76 -30.07 -11.68
CA PHE A 494 -1.13 -31.48 -11.71
C PHE A 494 -0.61 -32.09 -13.00
N GLN A 495 0.07 -33.24 -12.92
CA GLN A 495 0.56 -33.98 -14.09
C GLN A 495 -0.12 -35.34 -14.15
N SER A 496 -0.72 -35.66 -15.29
CA SER A 496 -1.43 -36.93 -15.55
C SER A 496 -2.46 -37.27 -14.46
N TRP A 497 -3.13 -36.24 -13.89
CA TRP A 497 -4.05 -36.38 -12.77
C TRP A 497 -5.46 -36.71 -13.26
N PRO A 498 -6.21 -37.64 -12.60
CA PRO A 498 -7.58 -37.97 -13.00
C PRO A 498 -8.46 -36.73 -13.05
N ASN A 499 -9.20 -36.54 -14.15
CA ASN A 499 -10.04 -35.35 -14.38
C ASN A 499 -11.06 -35.12 -13.26
N ASP A 500 -11.69 -36.20 -12.75
CA ASP A 500 -12.72 -36.10 -11.70
C ASP A 500 -12.18 -35.60 -10.36
N LEU A 501 -10.90 -35.80 -10.11
CA LEU A 501 -10.21 -35.37 -8.89
C LEU A 501 -9.57 -33.99 -8.97
N LEU A 502 -9.63 -33.35 -10.15
CA LEU A 502 -9.13 -31.97 -10.35
C LEU A 502 -10.05 -30.94 -9.70
N PRO A 503 -9.50 -29.78 -9.31
CA PRO A 503 -10.31 -28.59 -9.02
C PRO A 503 -11.18 -28.21 -10.21
N ASN A 504 -12.35 -27.62 -9.96
CA ASN A 504 -13.30 -27.24 -11.01
C ASN A 504 -12.70 -26.30 -12.07
N GLU A 505 -11.74 -25.50 -11.70
CA GLU A 505 -10.98 -24.59 -12.56
C GLU A 505 -10.20 -25.32 -13.65
N LEU A 506 -9.77 -26.56 -13.37
CA LEU A 506 -8.90 -27.37 -14.24
C LEU A 506 -9.62 -28.54 -14.93
N LYS A 507 -10.89 -28.82 -14.58
CA LYS A 507 -11.65 -29.91 -15.22
C LYS A 507 -11.86 -29.67 -16.69
N SER A 508 -11.82 -30.72 -17.49
CA SER A 508 -12.01 -30.65 -18.96
C SER A 508 -13.31 -29.97 -19.35
N GLU A 509 -14.40 -30.19 -18.62
CA GLU A 509 -15.75 -29.68 -18.86
C GLU A 509 -15.89 -28.17 -18.62
N ASN A 510 -14.93 -27.53 -17.93
CA ASN A 510 -15.02 -26.14 -17.50
C ASN A 510 -16.34 -25.78 -16.80
N PRO A 511 -16.67 -26.42 -15.67
CA PRO A 511 -17.98 -26.22 -15.03
C PRO A 511 -18.17 -24.78 -14.54
N LEU A 512 -17.10 -24.03 -14.31
CA LEU A 512 -17.14 -22.63 -13.90
C LEU A 512 -17.26 -21.65 -15.07
N LYS A 513 -17.09 -22.12 -16.32
CA LYS A 513 -17.09 -21.30 -17.55
C LYS A 513 -16.06 -20.16 -17.52
N ILE A 514 -14.94 -20.36 -16.84
CA ILE A 514 -13.84 -19.38 -16.74
C ILE A 514 -12.96 -19.41 -17.97
N SER A 515 -12.29 -18.28 -18.23
CA SER A 515 -11.28 -18.18 -19.29
C SER A 515 -10.01 -18.94 -18.88
N ARG A 516 -9.52 -19.83 -19.76
CA ARG A 516 -8.36 -20.70 -19.53
C ARG A 516 -7.43 -20.69 -20.72
N LEU A 517 -6.15 -20.88 -20.49
CA LEU A 517 -5.16 -21.08 -21.55
C LEU A 517 -5.05 -22.59 -21.83
N ILE A 518 -5.53 -23.04 -23.00
CA ILE A 518 -5.51 -24.46 -23.40
C ILE A 518 -4.63 -24.60 -24.64
N ASP A 519 -3.53 -25.35 -24.55
CA ASP A 519 -2.55 -25.57 -25.62
C ASP A 519 -2.16 -24.26 -26.32
N GLY A 520 -1.89 -23.20 -25.51
CA GLY A 520 -1.48 -21.88 -25.96
C GLY A 520 -2.60 -20.98 -26.48
N LYS A 521 -3.88 -21.39 -26.39
CA LYS A 521 -5.04 -20.60 -26.84
C LYS A 521 -5.96 -20.25 -25.66
N GLN A 522 -6.30 -18.96 -25.53
CA GLN A 522 -7.26 -18.51 -24.54
C GLN A 522 -8.68 -18.90 -24.95
N THR A 523 -9.42 -19.57 -24.08
CA THR A 523 -10.77 -20.05 -24.37
C THR A 523 -11.59 -20.30 -23.11
N ILE A 524 -12.93 -20.27 -23.25
CA ILE A 524 -13.92 -20.70 -22.25
C ILE A 524 -14.50 -22.09 -22.54
N ASN A 525 -14.07 -22.70 -23.65
CA ASN A 525 -14.62 -23.97 -24.09
C ASN A 525 -14.15 -25.14 -23.20
N LYS A 526 -14.89 -26.24 -23.26
CA LYS A 526 -14.44 -27.54 -22.76
C LYS A 526 -13.35 -28.13 -23.68
N ILE A 527 -12.56 -29.06 -23.13
CA ILE A 527 -11.60 -29.89 -23.89
C ILE A 527 -12.30 -31.12 -24.44
#